data_33def7e528ee117d4310bd380248b409
#
_entry.id   33def7e528ee117d4310bd380248b409
#
_cell.length_a   1.000
_cell.length_b   1.000
_cell.length_c   1.000
_cell.angle_alpha   90.00
_cell.angle_beta   90.00
_cell.angle_gamma   90.00
#
_symmetry.space_group_name_H-M   'P 1'
#
loop_
_entity.id
_entity.type
_entity.pdbx_description
1 polymer ?
#
loop_
_entity_poly.entity_id
_entity_poly.type
_entity_poly.pdbx_seq_one_letter_code
_entity_poly.pdbx_strand_id
1 'polypeptide(L)'
;MKASRNEKAITVPVSPMSLNSAPGAAFLTIPKMTQRMVHEFEEYRPYKSLAQFHREIDKYVDDNELARLEQYVFVPINLNTASDADIQTIPGLGNRMLHEFKEYRPYKAIEQFRREIGKYVDKKEVARLERYVTID
;
A
#
# COMPACT_ATOMS: atom_id res chain seq x y z
N MET A 1 19.55 24.64 10.43
CA MET A 1 19.47 24.36 10.16
C MET A 1 18.79 23.95 9.89
N LYS A 2 18.35 23.85 9.87
CA LYS A 2 17.59 23.50 9.55
C LYS A 2 17.27 22.50 9.24
N ALA A 3 17.57 22.32 9.11
CA ALA A 3 17.77 21.07 8.74
C ALA A 3 16.89 20.20 9.42
N SER A 4 16.87 20.29 10.59
CA SER A 4 16.12 19.36 11.25
C SER A 4 14.76 19.35 10.84
N ARG A 5 14.19 20.39 10.50
CA ARG A 5 12.93 20.35 10.18
C ARG A 5 12.75 19.62 9.07
N ASN A 6 13.66 19.55 8.36
CA ASN A 6 13.55 18.86 7.22
C ASN A 6 13.34 17.49 7.52
N GLU A 7 13.89 17.05 8.52
CA GLU A 7 13.75 15.72 8.82
C GLU A 7 12.42 15.35 8.97
N LYS A 8 11.66 16.16 9.51
CA LYS A 8 10.40 15.79 9.65
C LYS A 8 9.81 15.67 8.40
N ALA A 9 10.04 16.53 7.60
CA ALA A 9 9.43 16.52 6.35
C ALA A 9 9.78 15.28 5.72
N ILE A 10 10.94 14.87 5.96
CA ILE A 10 11.35 13.75 5.39
C ILE A 10 10.66 12.56 5.79
N THR A 11 10.27 12.54 6.94
CA THR A 11 9.70 11.32 7.33
C THR A 11 8.47 11.09 6.66
N VAL A 12 8.00 11.94 6.06
CA VAL A 12 6.87 11.78 5.55
C VAL A 12 6.80 11.37 4.42
N PRO A 13 6.46 11.05 3.97
CA PRO A 13 6.04 10.55 3.08
C PRO A 13 6.25 10.08 2.11
N VAL A 14 6.76 9.50 1.96
CA VAL A 14 7.04 8.87 1.02
C VAL A 14 5.93 8.11 0.62
N SER A 15 5.67 7.94 -0.58
CA SER A 15 4.65 7.06 -1.08
C SER A 15 5.01 5.64 -0.76
N PRO A 16 4.10 4.86 -0.23
CA PRO A 16 4.39 3.46 0.02
C PRO A 16 4.75 2.70 -1.26
N MET A 17 5.55 1.68 -1.12
CA MET A 17 6.00 0.87 -2.25
C MET A 17 5.21 -0.42 -2.31
N SER A 18 4.93 -0.91 -3.51
CA SER A 18 4.24 -2.18 -3.66
C SER A 18 5.17 -3.33 -3.25
N LEU A 19 4.72 -4.14 -2.31
CA LEU A 19 5.49 -5.29 -1.87
C LEU A 19 5.70 -6.29 -2.99
N ASN A 20 4.81 -6.32 -3.98
CA ASN A 20 4.90 -7.31 -5.04
C ASN A 20 5.71 -6.86 -6.25
N SER A 21 5.92 -5.58 -6.42
CA SER A 21 6.61 -5.12 -7.62
C SER A 21 7.80 -4.22 -7.40
N ALA A 22 8.00 -3.67 -6.21
CA ALA A 22 9.14 -2.78 -6.01
C ALA A 22 10.45 -3.56 -6.10
N PRO A 23 11.48 -3.02 -6.71
CA PRO A 23 12.77 -3.71 -6.76
C PRO A 23 13.44 -3.65 -5.38
N GLY A 24 14.30 -4.63 -5.12
CA GLY A 24 14.99 -4.68 -3.83
C GLY A 24 15.70 -3.40 -3.49
N ALA A 25 16.30 -2.72 -4.48
CA ALA A 25 16.99 -1.46 -4.24
C ALA A 25 16.04 -0.39 -3.69
N ALA A 26 14.77 -0.43 -4.10
CA ALA A 26 13.80 0.53 -3.60
C ALA A 26 13.52 0.29 -2.12
N PHE A 27 13.45 -0.97 -1.69
CA PHE A 27 13.22 -1.28 -0.29
C PHE A 27 14.37 -0.79 0.59
N LEU A 28 15.58 -0.73 0.03
CA LEU A 28 16.71 -0.25 0.82
C LEU A 28 16.60 1.22 1.15
N THR A 29 15.70 1.96 0.51
CA THR A 29 15.49 3.36 0.86
C THR A 29 14.68 3.51 2.15
N ILE A 30 14.06 2.44 2.65
CA ILE A 30 13.35 2.49 3.92
C ILE A 30 14.42 2.67 5.02
N PRO A 31 14.25 3.63 5.92
CA PRO A 31 15.24 3.84 6.97
C PRO A 31 15.54 2.58 7.76
N LYS A 32 16.82 2.32 8.01
CA LYS A 32 17.28 1.18 8.80
C LYS A 32 17.04 -0.18 8.13
N MET A 33 16.73 -0.18 6.84
CA MET A 33 16.52 -1.42 6.13
C MET A 33 17.85 -2.12 5.90
N THR A 34 17.84 -3.45 5.92
CA THR A 34 19.05 -4.24 5.68
C THR A 34 18.83 -5.13 4.47
N GLN A 35 19.91 -5.60 3.87
CA GLN A 35 19.82 -6.53 2.77
C GLN A 35 19.12 -7.81 3.18
N ARG A 36 19.33 -8.24 4.41
CA ARG A 36 18.66 -9.45 4.89
C ARG A 36 17.16 -9.26 4.90
N MET A 37 16.69 -8.11 5.38
CA MET A 37 15.25 -7.88 5.45
C MET A 37 14.67 -7.72 4.04
N VAL A 38 15.43 -7.12 3.12
CA VAL A 38 14.97 -7.03 1.73
C VAL A 38 14.76 -8.45 1.19
N HIS A 39 15.67 -9.37 1.49
CA HIS A 39 15.52 -10.74 1.05
C HIS A 39 14.24 -11.35 1.60
N GLU A 40 13.94 -11.10 2.88
CA GLU A 40 12.72 -11.66 3.47
C GLU A 40 11.48 -11.04 2.84
N PHE A 41 11.51 -9.76 2.51
CA PHE A 41 10.38 -9.14 1.85
C PHE A 41 10.13 -9.81 0.49
N GLU A 42 11.19 -10.14 -0.24
CA GLU A 42 11.05 -10.72 -1.55
C GLU A 42 10.72 -12.21 -1.51
N GLU A 43 11.14 -12.88 -0.47
CA GLU A 43 10.96 -14.33 -0.34
C GLU A 43 9.51 -14.75 -0.42
N TYR A 44 8.62 -13.97 0.15
CA TYR A 44 7.22 -14.35 0.27
C TYR A 44 6.32 -13.76 -0.83
N ARG A 45 6.94 -13.16 -1.86
CA ARG A 45 6.17 -12.66 -3.00
C ARG A 45 5.57 -13.82 -3.80
N PRO A 46 4.38 -13.64 -4.38
CA PRO A 46 3.54 -12.46 -4.29
C PRO A 46 2.67 -12.46 -3.04
N TYR A 47 2.57 -11.33 -2.41
CA TYR A 47 1.72 -11.20 -1.23
C TYR A 47 0.28 -11.03 -1.71
N LYS A 48 -0.63 -11.70 -1.03
CA LYS A 48 -2.04 -11.59 -1.36
C LYS A 48 -2.77 -10.59 -0.48
N SER A 49 -2.19 -10.25 0.66
CA SER A 49 -2.80 -9.30 1.56
C SER A 49 -1.73 -8.73 2.49
N LEU A 50 -2.02 -7.58 3.08
CA LEU A 50 -1.12 -7.03 4.07
C LEU A 50 -1.07 -7.92 5.30
N ALA A 51 -2.15 -8.63 5.60
CA ALA A 51 -2.17 -9.57 6.71
C ALA A 51 -1.14 -10.69 6.51
N GLN A 52 -0.95 -11.12 5.26
CA GLN A 52 0.06 -12.14 4.98
C GLN A 52 1.46 -11.57 5.23
N PHE A 53 1.73 -10.35 4.80
CA PHE A 53 3.01 -9.71 5.06
C PHE A 53 3.25 -9.65 6.56
N HIS A 54 2.26 -9.23 7.31
CA HIS A 54 2.35 -9.14 8.75
C HIS A 54 2.73 -10.50 9.35
N ARG A 55 2.05 -11.55 8.94
CA ARG A 55 2.30 -12.88 9.48
C ARG A 55 3.70 -13.38 9.16
N GLU A 56 4.18 -13.13 7.94
CA GLU A 56 5.49 -13.64 7.56
C GLU A 56 6.63 -12.83 8.17
N ILE A 57 6.51 -11.53 8.19
CA ILE A 57 7.60 -10.69 8.68
C ILE A 57 7.63 -10.64 10.21
N ASP A 58 6.50 -10.92 10.86
CA ASP A 58 6.43 -10.98 12.31
C ASP A 58 7.45 -12.00 12.87
N LYS A 59 7.88 -12.94 12.07
CA LYS A 59 8.85 -13.94 12.51
C LYS A 59 10.22 -13.33 12.75
N TYR A 60 10.49 -12.16 12.20
CA TYR A 60 11.82 -11.57 12.21
C TYR A 60 11.95 -10.30 13.04
N VAL A 61 10.86 -9.63 13.33
CA VAL A 61 10.88 -8.35 14.02
C VAL A 61 9.74 -8.27 15.03
N ASP A 62 9.84 -7.33 15.98
CA ASP A 62 8.76 -7.17 16.94
C ASP A 62 7.63 -6.32 16.36
N ASP A 63 6.55 -6.18 17.13
CA ASP A 63 5.37 -5.49 16.65
C ASP A 63 5.61 -4.01 16.33
N ASN A 64 6.46 -3.34 17.08
CA ASN A 64 6.74 -1.93 16.83
C ASN A 64 7.52 -1.77 15.53
N GLU A 65 8.47 -2.64 15.28
CA GLU A 65 9.24 -2.56 14.03
C GLU A 65 8.35 -2.94 12.84
N LEU A 66 7.48 -3.92 13.00
CA LEU A 66 6.59 -4.32 11.94
C LEU A 66 5.67 -3.15 11.57
N ALA A 67 5.12 -2.45 12.58
CA ALA A 67 4.26 -1.30 12.32
C ALA A 67 5.04 -0.19 11.60
N ARG A 68 6.31 -0.01 11.95
CA ARG A 68 7.14 0.98 11.28
C ARG A 68 7.33 0.62 9.81
N LEU A 69 7.64 -0.64 9.53
CA LEU A 69 7.87 -1.07 8.16
C LEU A 69 6.60 -0.98 7.31
N GLU A 70 5.46 -1.27 7.92
CA GLU A 70 4.21 -1.23 7.18
C GLU A 70 3.83 0.16 6.67
N GLN A 71 4.43 1.20 7.22
CA GLN A 71 4.16 2.54 6.73
C GLN A 71 4.76 2.78 5.35
N TYR A 72 5.73 1.98 4.96
CA TYR A 72 6.46 2.19 3.71
C TYR A 72 6.03 1.26 2.58
N VAL A 73 5.12 0.35 2.84
CA VAL A 73 4.76 -0.67 1.85
C VAL A 73 3.26 -0.89 1.78
N PHE A 74 2.81 -1.49 0.68
CA PHE A 74 1.43 -1.91 0.58
C PHE A 74 1.35 -3.15 -0.30
N VAL A 75 0.22 -3.84 -0.22
CA VAL A 75 -0.05 -4.98 -1.11
C VAL A 75 -1.17 -4.53 -2.03
N PRO A 76 -0.98 -4.62 -3.36
CA PRO A 76 -2.03 -4.21 -4.30
C PRO A 76 -3.33 -4.94 -4.04
N ILE A 77 -4.44 -4.23 -4.12
CA ILE A 77 -5.75 -4.75 -3.83
C ILE A 77 -6.50 -5.04 -5.11
N ASN A 78 -6.98 -6.26 -5.27
CA ASN A 78 -7.77 -6.62 -6.45
C ASN A 78 -9.16 -6.02 -6.29
N LEU A 79 -9.52 -5.09 -7.15
CA LEU A 79 -10.79 -4.39 -7.04
C LEU A 79 -11.99 -5.32 -7.04
N ASN A 80 -11.89 -6.46 -7.70
CA ASN A 80 -13.04 -7.34 -7.86
C ASN A 80 -13.19 -8.38 -6.76
N THR A 81 -12.13 -8.67 -6.01
CA THR A 81 -12.19 -9.77 -5.06
C THR A 81 -11.72 -9.42 -3.66
N ALA A 82 -11.10 -8.26 -3.46
CA ALA A 82 -10.56 -7.93 -2.15
C ALA A 82 -11.65 -7.86 -1.08
N SER A 83 -11.30 -8.28 0.13
CA SER A 83 -12.21 -8.19 1.25
C SER A 83 -12.31 -6.75 1.72
N ASP A 84 -13.31 -6.45 2.53
CA ASP A 84 -13.46 -5.12 3.11
C ASP A 84 -12.20 -4.76 3.91
N ALA A 85 -11.67 -5.70 4.68
CA ALA A 85 -10.49 -5.45 5.48
C ALA A 85 -9.30 -5.08 4.60
N ASP A 86 -9.13 -5.76 3.47
CA ASP A 86 -8.02 -5.47 2.59
C ASP A 86 -8.19 -4.11 1.93
N ILE A 87 -9.38 -3.76 1.51
CA ILE A 87 -9.63 -2.45 0.90
C ILE A 87 -9.33 -1.36 1.91
N GLN A 88 -9.69 -1.59 3.16
CA GLN A 88 -9.47 -0.60 4.20
C GLN A 88 -8.01 -0.41 4.59
N THR A 89 -7.09 -1.24 4.07
CA THR A 89 -5.68 -1.00 4.29
C THR A 89 -5.17 0.19 3.48
N ILE A 90 -5.94 0.68 2.51
CA ILE A 90 -5.55 1.86 1.76
C ILE A 90 -5.59 3.05 2.71
N PRO A 91 -4.48 3.79 2.85
CA PRO A 91 -4.46 4.90 3.80
C PRO A 91 -5.55 5.92 3.52
N GLY A 92 -6.25 6.33 4.56
CA GLY A 92 -7.27 7.37 4.45
C GLY A 92 -8.60 6.95 3.86
N LEU A 93 -8.79 5.64 3.60
CA LEU A 93 -10.04 5.20 3.00
C LEU A 93 -11.11 5.05 4.07
N GLY A 94 -12.20 5.77 3.93
CA GLY A 94 -13.30 5.68 4.88
C GLY A 94 -14.36 4.68 4.44
N ASN A 95 -15.34 4.46 5.29
CA ASN A 95 -16.39 3.48 5.02
C ASN A 95 -17.21 3.82 3.78
N ARG A 96 -17.41 5.10 3.51
CA ARG A 96 -18.18 5.48 2.34
C ARG A 96 -17.46 5.07 1.07
N MET A 97 -16.16 5.33 1.00
CA MET A 97 -15.41 4.98 -0.20
C MET A 97 -15.27 3.47 -0.33
N LEU A 98 -15.20 2.75 0.79
CA LEU A 98 -15.21 1.30 0.77
C LEU A 98 -16.48 0.81 0.06
N HIS A 99 -17.61 1.40 0.39
CA HIS A 99 -18.87 1.03 -0.22
C HIS A 99 -18.83 1.32 -1.73
N GLU A 100 -18.29 2.49 -2.12
CA GLU A 100 -18.27 2.85 -3.52
C GLU A 100 -17.34 1.94 -4.32
N PHE A 101 -16.23 1.52 -3.75
CA PHE A 101 -15.33 0.59 -4.43
C PHE A 101 -16.08 -0.70 -4.78
N LYS A 102 -16.91 -1.19 -3.87
CA LYS A 102 -17.61 -2.44 -4.07
C LYS A 102 -18.85 -2.29 -4.96
N GLU A 103 -19.46 -1.12 -4.93
CA GLU A 103 -20.68 -0.86 -5.66
C GLU A 103 -20.54 -1.12 -7.15
N TYR A 104 -19.40 -0.81 -7.73
CA TYR A 104 -19.23 -0.87 -9.18
C TYR A 104 -18.57 -2.15 -9.68
N ARG A 105 -18.46 -3.15 -8.79
CA ARG A 105 -17.97 -4.46 -9.22
C ARG A 105 -18.97 -5.11 -10.17
N PRO A 106 -18.45 -5.84 -11.17
CA PRO A 106 -17.08 -6.10 -11.47
C PRO A 106 -16.48 -4.99 -12.32
N TYR A 107 -15.24 -4.66 -12.02
CA TYR A 107 -14.48 -3.70 -12.82
C TYR A 107 -13.84 -4.46 -13.98
N LYS A 108 -13.99 -3.95 -15.19
CA LYS A 108 -13.42 -4.59 -16.35
C LYS A 108 -12.17 -3.89 -16.85
N ALA A 109 -11.95 -2.66 -16.44
CA ALA A 109 -10.79 -1.89 -16.83
C ALA A 109 -10.55 -0.80 -15.81
N ILE A 110 -9.31 -0.32 -15.72
CA ILE A 110 -9.00 0.72 -14.77
C ILE A 110 -9.70 2.02 -15.13
N GLU A 111 -10.01 2.22 -16.40
CA GLU A 111 -10.75 3.41 -16.82
C GLU A 111 -12.12 3.46 -16.18
N GLN A 112 -12.73 2.29 -15.97
CA GLN A 112 -14.03 2.24 -15.31
C GLN A 112 -13.88 2.71 -13.86
N PHE A 113 -12.83 2.28 -13.18
CA PHE A 113 -12.55 2.71 -11.80
C PHE A 113 -12.39 4.24 -11.78
N ARG A 114 -11.60 4.79 -12.71
CA ARG A 114 -11.38 6.24 -12.75
C ARG A 114 -12.68 7.00 -12.94
N ARG A 115 -13.54 6.49 -13.82
CA ARG A 115 -14.80 7.15 -14.11
C ARG A 115 -15.75 7.10 -12.91
N GLU A 116 -15.89 5.93 -12.33
CA GLU A 116 -16.87 5.79 -11.25
C GLU A 116 -16.41 6.46 -9.96
N ILE A 117 -15.17 6.28 -9.58
CA ILE A 117 -14.68 6.88 -8.35
C ILE A 117 -14.48 8.38 -8.51
N GLY A 118 -14.23 8.82 -9.73
CA GLY A 118 -14.11 10.25 -10.03
C GLY A 118 -15.37 11.05 -9.78
N LYS A 119 -16.51 10.36 -9.57
CA LYS A 119 -17.74 11.06 -9.24
C LYS A 119 -17.73 11.55 -7.80
N TYR A 120 -16.84 11.00 -6.97
CA TYR A 120 -16.85 11.27 -5.55
C TYR A 120 -15.63 12.06 -5.06
N VAL A 121 -14.55 12.02 -5.79
CA VAL A 121 -13.30 12.68 -5.39
C VAL A 121 -12.64 13.29 -6.63
N ASP A 122 -11.68 14.17 -6.43
CA ASP A 122 -11.04 14.87 -7.56
C ASP A 122 -10.00 13.95 -8.23
N LYS A 123 -9.46 14.44 -9.34
CA LYS A 123 -8.51 13.64 -10.12
C LYS A 123 -7.27 13.26 -9.36
N LYS A 124 -6.81 14.14 -8.48
CA LYS A 124 -5.61 13.87 -7.72
C LYS A 124 -5.85 12.73 -6.77
N GLU A 125 -7.01 12.70 -6.13
CA GLU A 125 -7.34 11.64 -5.20
C GLU A 125 -7.59 10.32 -5.95
N VAL A 126 -8.20 10.36 -7.13
CA VAL A 126 -8.37 9.15 -7.94
C VAL A 126 -7.00 8.56 -8.25
N ALA A 127 -6.03 9.41 -8.63
CA ALA A 127 -4.70 8.92 -8.96
C ALA A 127 -4.02 8.31 -7.73
N ARG A 128 -4.23 8.91 -6.56
CA ARG A 128 -3.66 8.37 -5.32
C ARG A 128 -4.23 6.99 -5.04
N LEU A 129 -5.55 6.85 -5.11
CA LEU A 129 -6.20 5.58 -4.81
C LEU A 129 -5.84 4.51 -5.83
N GLU A 130 -5.73 4.91 -7.09
CA GLU A 130 -5.42 3.96 -8.16
C GLU A 130 -4.09 3.24 -7.94
N ARG A 131 -3.15 3.88 -7.25
CA ARG A 131 -1.86 3.25 -7.03
C ARG A 131 -1.97 1.97 -6.18
N TYR A 132 -3.04 1.84 -5.41
CA TYR A 132 -3.19 0.73 -4.48
C TYR A 132 -4.00 -0.43 -5.04
N VAL A 133 -4.52 -0.30 -6.26
CA VAL A 133 -5.46 -1.30 -6.77
C VAL A 133 -5.00 -1.96 -8.07
N THR A 134 -5.52 -3.14 -8.32
CA THR A 134 -5.30 -3.84 -9.57
C THR A 134 -6.63 -4.47 -9.99
N ILE A 135 -6.69 -4.93 -11.22
CA ILE A 135 -7.83 -5.65 -11.72
C ILE A 135 -7.28 -6.93 -12.33
N ASP A 136 -7.72 -8.06 -11.83
CA ASP A 136 -7.26 -9.36 -12.37
C ASP A 136 -8.39 -10.08 -13.07
#